data_619c420919e335b611da7157e020f592
#
_entry.id   619c420919e335b611da7157e020f592
#
_cell.length_a   1.000
_cell.length_b   1.000
_cell.length_c   1.000
_cell.angle_alpha   90.00
_cell.angle_beta   90.00
_cell.angle_gamma   90.00
#
_symmetry.space_group_name_H-M   'P 1'
#
loop_
_entity.id
_entity.type
_entity.pdbx_description
1 polymer ?
#
loop_
_entity_poly.entity_id
_entity_poly.type
_entity_poly.pdbx_seq_one_letter_code
_entity_poly.pdbx_strand_id
1 'polypeptide(L)'
;EQESVIVHKATEAPFTGEYDNFFEEGTYICRKCNAPLFRSKNKFNSGCGWPSFDGSFPNALKRVPDPDGLRTEIECANCGGHLGHEFLGEHITDKNIRECVNSLSIRFIPKGKELSRTIHEQQ
;
A
#
# COMPACT_ATOMS: atom_id res chain seq x y z
N GLU A 1 14.10 -3.22 9.89
CA GLU A 1 13.95 -3.46 8.46
C GLU A 1 12.67 -2.84 7.92
N GLN A 2 11.55 -3.08 8.58
CA GLN A 2 10.29 -2.46 8.18
C GLN A 2 10.36 -0.94 8.29
N GLU A 3 10.97 -0.46 9.36
CA GLU A 3 11.14 0.97 9.54
C GLU A 3 12.03 1.56 8.46
N SER A 4 13.05 0.82 8.02
CA SER A 4 13.91 1.26 6.95
C SER A 4 13.14 1.47 5.65
N VAL A 5 12.21 0.55 5.32
CA VAL A 5 11.41 0.67 4.10
C VAL A 5 10.50 1.89 4.18
N ILE A 6 9.78 2.05 5.29
CA ILE A 6 8.71 3.06 5.36
C ILE A 6 9.25 4.46 5.66
N VAL A 7 10.36 4.56 6.36
CA VAL A 7 10.96 5.85 6.72
C VAL A 7 11.97 6.31 5.66
N HIS A 8 12.76 5.38 5.14
CA HIS A 8 13.84 5.70 4.21
C HIS A 8 13.51 5.39 2.76
N LYS A 9 12.25 5.02 2.47
CA LYS A 9 11.75 4.75 1.11
C LYS A 9 12.48 3.59 0.43
N ALA A 10 13.04 2.67 1.20
CA ALA A 10 13.64 1.47 0.63
C ALA A 10 12.53 0.60 0.03
N THR A 11 12.84 -0.13 -1.02
CA THR A 11 11.87 -0.97 -1.72
C THR A 11 12.26 -2.43 -1.62
N GLU A 12 11.31 -3.29 -1.26
CA GLU A 12 11.55 -4.73 -1.21
C GLU A 12 11.80 -5.29 -2.60
N ALA A 13 12.51 -6.40 -2.68
CA ALA A 13 12.73 -7.09 -3.96
C ALA A 13 11.39 -7.67 -4.45
N PRO A 14 11.15 -7.69 -5.78
CA PRO A 14 9.91 -8.27 -6.31
C PRO A 14 9.76 -9.74 -5.92
N PHE A 15 8.50 -10.14 -5.67
CA PHE A 15 8.12 -11.52 -5.32
C PHE A 15 8.65 -12.03 -4.00
N THR A 16 9.21 -11.15 -3.16
CA THR A 16 9.73 -11.57 -1.85
C THR A 16 8.90 -11.07 -0.69
N GLY A 17 7.91 -10.22 -0.94
CA GLY A 17 7.08 -9.64 0.11
C GLY A 17 6.09 -10.62 0.70
N GLU A 18 5.79 -10.44 1.98
CA GLU A 18 4.88 -11.31 2.72
C GLU A 18 3.49 -11.36 2.08
N TYR A 19 3.03 -10.25 1.52
CA TYR A 19 1.65 -10.16 1.03
C TYR A 19 1.52 -10.24 -0.49
N ASP A 20 2.59 -10.58 -1.19
CA ASP A 20 2.54 -10.62 -2.65
C ASP A 20 1.46 -11.58 -3.17
N ASN A 21 1.45 -12.82 -2.68
CA ASN A 21 0.48 -13.83 -3.10
C ASN A 21 -0.57 -14.13 -2.03
N PHE A 22 -0.89 -13.15 -1.21
CA PHE A 22 -1.78 -13.32 -0.08
C PHE A 22 -3.14 -12.72 -0.42
N PHE A 23 -4.20 -13.52 -0.37
CA PHE A 23 -5.53 -13.09 -0.80
C PHE A 23 -6.65 -13.40 0.21
N GLU A 24 -6.35 -13.44 1.49
CA GLU A 24 -7.40 -13.60 2.51
C GLU A 24 -8.20 -12.31 2.68
N GLU A 25 -9.45 -12.46 3.12
CA GLU A 25 -10.32 -11.31 3.33
C GLU A 25 -9.93 -10.52 4.57
N GLY A 26 -9.91 -9.21 4.44
CA GLY A 26 -9.58 -8.33 5.54
C GLY A 26 -9.19 -6.94 5.09
N THR A 27 -8.43 -6.26 5.94
CA THR A 27 -8.01 -4.89 5.72
C THR A 27 -6.50 -4.80 5.86
N TYR A 28 -5.88 -4.02 4.97
CA TYR A 28 -4.45 -3.72 5.06
C TYR A 28 -4.28 -2.33 5.66
N ILE A 29 -3.49 -2.25 6.73
CA ILE A 29 -3.26 -1.00 7.45
C ILE A 29 -1.80 -0.60 7.32
N CYS A 30 -1.52 0.69 7.59
CA CYS A 30 -0.15 1.19 7.59
C CYS A 30 0.60 0.58 8.76
N ARG A 31 1.76 -0.03 8.48
CA ARG A 31 2.52 -0.69 9.54
C ARG A 31 3.08 0.29 10.56
N LYS A 32 3.25 1.54 10.15
CA LYS A 32 3.80 2.56 11.05
C LYS A 32 2.75 3.20 11.94
N CYS A 33 1.55 3.50 11.41
CA CYS A 33 0.56 4.27 12.18
C CYS A 33 -0.79 3.59 12.30
N ASN A 34 -0.96 2.40 11.72
CA ASN A 34 -2.19 1.60 11.76
C ASN A 34 -3.38 2.21 11.02
N ALA A 35 -3.16 3.25 10.20
CA ALA A 35 -4.25 3.80 9.41
C ALA A 35 -4.75 2.79 8.39
N PRO A 36 -6.07 2.60 8.21
CA PRO A 36 -6.59 1.71 7.18
C PRO A 36 -6.23 2.26 5.80
N LEU A 37 -5.70 1.39 4.94
CA LEU A 37 -5.23 1.81 3.62
C LEU A 37 -5.99 1.13 2.49
N PHE A 38 -6.08 -0.21 2.52
CA PHE A 38 -6.66 -0.97 1.42
C PHE A 38 -7.56 -2.07 1.94
N ARG A 39 -8.60 -2.39 1.16
CA ARG A 39 -9.43 -3.58 1.41
C ARG A 39 -8.95 -4.74 0.57
N SER A 40 -9.06 -5.95 1.11
CA SER A 40 -8.67 -7.14 0.37
C SER A 40 -9.42 -7.29 -0.94
N LYS A 41 -10.66 -6.79 -1.02
CA LYS A 41 -11.45 -6.90 -2.25
C LYS A 41 -10.84 -6.11 -3.40
N ASN A 42 -9.96 -5.17 -3.12
CA ASN A 42 -9.29 -4.39 -4.15
C ASN A 42 -7.94 -4.96 -4.54
N LYS A 43 -7.49 -6.02 -3.87
CA LYS A 43 -6.20 -6.64 -4.17
C LYS A 43 -6.35 -7.55 -5.38
N PHE A 44 -5.37 -7.47 -6.28
CA PHE A 44 -5.37 -8.32 -7.48
C PHE A 44 -3.97 -8.74 -7.83
N ASN A 45 -3.85 -9.80 -8.64
CA ASN A 45 -2.55 -10.29 -9.09
C ASN A 45 -2.17 -9.58 -10.39
N SER A 46 -1.24 -8.62 -10.28
CA SER A 46 -0.79 -7.87 -11.44
C SER A 46 0.42 -8.48 -12.12
N GLY A 47 1.07 -9.46 -11.46
CA GLY A 47 2.31 -10.05 -11.97
C GLY A 47 3.54 -9.18 -11.76
N CYS A 48 3.43 -8.05 -11.04
CA CYS A 48 4.56 -7.15 -10.87
C CYS A 48 5.52 -7.57 -9.75
N GLY A 49 5.13 -8.54 -8.93
CA GLY A 49 5.98 -9.01 -7.84
C GLY A 49 5.76 -8.33 -6.51
N TRP A 50 4.82 -7.41 -6.43
CA TRP A 50 4.43 -6.72 -5.19
C TRP A 50 2.92 -6.76 -5.03
N PRO A 51 2.40 -6.64 -3.78
CA PRO A 51 0.95 -6.52 -3.59
C PRO A 51 0.40 -5.37 -4.41
N SER A 52 -0.71 -5.61 -5.11
CA SER A 52 -1.32 -4.63 -5.99
C SER A 52 -2.79 -4.45 -5.64
N PHE A 53 -3.24 -3.20 -5.63
CA PHE A 53 -4.62 -2.85 -5.31
C PHE A 53 -5.15 -1.88 -6.36
N ASP A 54 -6.44 -1.98 -6.67
CA ASP A 54 -7.07 -1.07 -7.63
C ASP A 54 -7.95 -0.03 -6.94
N GLY A 55 -7.73 0.20 -5.68
CA GLY A 55 -8.43 1.23 -4.91
C GLY A 55 -7.97 1.23 -3.48
N SER A 56 -8.27 2.31 -2.76
CA SER A 56 -7.89 2.48 -1.36
C SER A 56 -9.07 3.06 -0.59
N PHE A 57 -8.94 3.09 0.75
CA PHE A 57 -9.92 3.82 1.56
C PHE A 57 -9.87 5.31 1.20
N PRO A 58 -11.00 6.02 1.31
CA PRO A 58 -11.00 7.46 1.02
C PRO A 58 -9.98 8.20 1.89
N ASN A 59 -9.24 9.10 1.25
CA ASN A 59 -8.24 9.94 1.92
C ASN A 59 -7.12 9.17 2.60
N ALA A 60 -6.89 7.93 2.20
CA ALA A 60 -5.85 7.10 2.82
C ALA A 60 -4.46 7.37 2.23
N LEU A 61 -4.40 7.80 0.99
CA LEU A 61 -3.13 7.94 0.28
C LEU A 61 -2.83 9.39 -0.07
N LYS A 62 -1.55 9.75 0.03
CA LYS A 62 -1.03 11.00 -0.50
C LYS A 62 -0.22 10.65 -1.74
N ARG A 63 -0.46 11.33 -2.84
CA ARG A 63 0.20 11.07 -4.11
C ARG A 63 1.22 12.15 -4.40
N VAL A 64 2.45 11.72 -4.67
CA VAL A 64 3.57 12.63 -4.91
C VAL A 64 4.21 12.25 -6.25
N PRO A 65 4.07 13.11 -7.29
CA PRO A 65 4.69 12.80 -8.57
C PRO A 65 6.21 12.69 -8.44
N ASP A 66 6.79 11.67 -9.07
CA ASP A 66 8.24 11.52 -9.09
C ASP A 66 8.86 12.59 -9.98
N PRO A 67 10.10 13.00 -9.69
CA PRO A 67 10.76 14.00 -10.53
C PRO A 67 10.90 13.59 -12.00
N ASP A 68 10.91 12.29 -12.30
CA ASP A 68 11.01 11.82 -13.68
C ASP A 68 9.71 11.99 -14.46
N GLY A 69 8.60 12.30 -13.79
CA GLY A 69 7.31 12.48 -14.43
C GLY A 69 6.67 11.21 -14.93
N LEU A 70 7.24 10.05 -14.65
CA LEU A 70 6.75 8.77 -15.17
C LEU A 70 5.95 7.99 -14.12
N ARG A 71 6.21 8.22 -12.85
CA ARG A 71 5.57 7.47 -11.77
C ARG A 71 5.05 8.43 -10.71
N THR A 72 4.11 7.94 -9.92
CA THR A 72 3.60 8.68 -8.79
C THR A 72 3.84 7.86 -7.54
N GLU A 73 4.58 8.43 -6.60
CA GLU A 73 4.80 7.78 -5.30
C GLU A 73 3.53 7.87 -4.48
N ILE A 74 3.20 6.82 -3.72
CA ILE A 74 2.10 6.89 -2.76
C ILE A 74 2.66 6.78 -1.34
N GLU A 75 2.12 7.62 -0.47
CA GLU A 75 2.48 7.68 0.94
C GLU A 75 1.23 7.56 1.78
N CYS A 76 1.39 7.11 3.02
CA CYS A 76 0.28 7.10 3.96
C CYS A 76 -0.10 8.54 4.27
N ALA A 77 -1.37 8.91 4.02
CA ALA A 77 -1.80 10.28 4.23
C ALA A 77 -1.74 10.70 5.70
N ASN A 78 -1.81 9.74 6.62
CA ASN A 78 -1.79 10.02 8.05
C ASN A 78 -0.38 10.26 8.58
N CYS A 79 0.60 9.43 8.22
CA CYS A 79 1.93 9.53 8.81
C CYS A 79 3.02 9.91 7.81
N GLY A 80 2.72 9.97 6.51
CA GLY A 80 3.69 10.32 5.48
C GLY A 80 4.65 9.20 5.11
N GLY A 81 4.47 7.99 5.66
CA GLY A 81 5.37 6.88 5.36
C GLY A 81 5.24 6.42 3.90
N HIS A 82 6.37 6.05 3.30
CA HIS A 82 6.40 5.56 1.93
C HIS A 82 5.67 4.23 1.83
N LEU A 83 4.77 4.09 0.84
CA LEU A 83 4.03 2.85 0.62
C LEU A 83 4.43 2.17 -0.69
N GLY A 84 4.59 2.92 -1.75
CA GLY A 84 4.91 2.37 -3.05
C GLY A 84 4.64 3.38 -4.15
N HIS A 85 4.10 2.88 -5.28
CA HIS A 85 3.84 3.74 -6.44
C HIS A 85 2.50 3.41 -7.06
N GLU A 86 1.91 4.40 -7.73
CA GLU A 86 0.64 4.26 -8.44
C GLU A 86 0.90 4.28 -9.94
N PHE A 87 0.23 3.39 -10.65
CA PHE A 87 0.27 3.32 -12.11
C PHE A 87 -1.14 3.39 -12.66
N LEU A 88 -1.33 4.19 -13.70
CA LEU A 88 -2.64 4.36 -14.34
C LEU A 88 -2.56 3.91 -15.78
N GLY A 89 -3.71 3.50 -16.33
CA GLY A 89 -3.82 3.24 -17.76
C GLY A 89 -3.34 1.89 -18.23
N GLU A 90 -3.07 0.97 -17.33
CA GLU A 90 -2.57 -0.36 -17.69
C GLU A 90 -3.70 -1.33 -18.05
N HIS A 91 -4.94 -0.98 -17.70
CA HIS A 91 -6.13 -1.77 -18.03
C HIS A 91 -6.12 -3.22 -17.50
N ILE A 92 -5.50 -3.42 -16.31
CA ILE A 92 -5.49 -4.74 -15.70
C ILE A 92 -6.81 -5.03 -15.00
N THR A 93 -7.41 -3.99 -14.37
CA THR A 93 -8.73 -4.10 -13.77
C THR A 93 -9.64 -3.02 -14.36
N ASP A 94 -10.94 -3.13 -14.07
CA ASP A 94 -11.92 -2.16 -14.58
C ASP A 94 -11.63 -0.74 -14.07
N LYS A 95 -11.01 -0.61 -12.92
CA LYS A 95 -10.72 0.70 -12.35
C LYS A 95 -9.48 1.35 -12.95
N ASN A 96 -8.69 0.56 -13.70
CA ASN A 96 -7.55 1.08 -14.44
C ASN A 96 -6.51 1.75 -13.55
N ILE A 97 -6.39 1.30 -12.31
CA ILE A 97 -5.44 1.80 -11.32
C ILE A 97 -4.68 0.62 -10.73
N ARG A 98 -3.37 0.77 -10.58
CA ARG A 98 -2.57 -0.20 -9.87
C ARG A 98 -1.75 0.50 -8.80
N GLU A 99 -2.14 0.31 -7.53
CA GLU A 99 -1.36 0.78 -6.39
C GLU A 99 -0.41 -0.35 -6.02
N CYS A 100 0.86 -0.19 -6.34
CA CYS A 100 1.89 -1.21 -6.12
C CYS A 100 2.58 -0.90 -4.79
N VAL A 101 2.44 -1.78 -3.80
CA VAL A 101 2.74 -1.47 -2.41
C VAL A 101 3.79 -2.45 -1.85
N ASN A 102 4.72 -1.93 -1.05
CA ASN A 102 5.69 -2.77 -0.36
C ASN A 102 5.00 -3.52 0.78
N SER A 103 5.17 -4.85 0.84
CA SER A 103 4.61 -5.63 1.93
C SER A 103 5.13 -5.16 3.29
N LEU A 104 6.36 -4.66 3.35
CA LEU A 104 6.96 -4.19 4.59
C LEU A 104 6.33 -2.90 5.11
N SER A 105 5.54 -2.22 4.27
CA SER A 105 4.89 -0.96 4.64
C SER A 105 3.48 -1.17 5.19
N ILE A 106 2.93 -2.38 5.07
CA ILE A 106 1.53 -2.65 5.44
C ILE A 106 1.44 -3.87 6.35
N ARG A 107 0.31 -3.97 7.03
CA ARG A 107 0.00 -5.12 7.89
C ARG A 107 -1.44 -5.54 7.63
N PHE A 108 -1.67 -6.85 7.55
CA PHE A 108 -2.99 -7.39 7.28
C PHE A 108 -3.76 -7.64 8.58
N ILE A 109 -5.03 -7.22 8.60
CA ILE A 109 -5.94 -7.51 9.70
C ILE A 109 -7.07 -8.37 9.13
N PRO A 110 -7.23 -9.62 9.58
CA PRO A 110 -8.26 -10.51 9.03
C PRO A 110 -9.67 -9.96 9.23
N LYS A 111 -10.56 -10.31 8.32
CA LYS A 111 -11.97 -9.95 8.44
C LYS A 111 -12.51 -10.47 9.77
N GLY A 112 -13.28 -9.62 10.44
CA GLY A 112 -13.85 -9.97 11.74
C GLY A 112 -12.98 -9.61 12.91
N LYS A 113 -11.73 -9.24 12.68
CA LYS A 113 -10.86 -8.74 13.74
C LYS A 113 -10.99 -7.23 13.82
N GLU A 114 -10.90 -6.72 15.04
CA GLU A 114 -10.95 -5.29 15.25
C GLU A 114 -9.66 -4.65 14.74
N LEU A 115 -9.80 -3.52 14.05
CA LEU A 115 -8.63 -2.82 13.53
C LEU A 115 -7.85 -2.17 14.67
N SER A 116 -6.52 -2.15 14.53
CA SER A 116 -5.67 -1.46 15.48
C SER A 116 -5.96 0.03 15.43
N ARG A 117 -5.87 0.68 16.58
CA ARG A 117 -6.12 2.11 16.68
C ARG A 117 -5.09 2.89 15.85
N THR A 118 -5.57 3.82 15.05
CA THR A 118 -4.70 4.66 14.23
C THR A 118 -3.90 5.61 15.13
N ILE A 119 -2.61 5.72 14.86
CA ILE A 119 -1.73 6.61 15.59
C ILE A 119 -1.64 7.94 14.84
N HIS A 120 -2.10 9.01 15.48
CA HIS A 120 -2.08 10.35 14.90
C HIS A 120 -0.91 11.12 15.50
N GLU A 121 0.26 10.95 14.89
CA GLU A 121 1.44 11.63 15.39
C GLU A 121 1.46 13.07 14.95
N GLN A 122 1.91 13.94 15.86
CA GLN A 122 2.09 15.33 15.51
C GLN A 122 3.36 15.50 14.72
N GLN A 123 3.29 16.30 13.70
CA GLN A 123 4.41 16.52 12.80
C GLN A 123 5.10 17.84 13.09
#